data_a38bb81269f5ed3109261be2d86b081e
#
_entry.id   a38bb81269f5ed3109261be2d86b081e
#
_cell.length_a   1.000
_cell.length_b   1.000
_cell.length_c   1.000
_cell.angle_alpha   90.00
_cell.angle_beta   90.00
_cell.angle_gamma   90.00
#
_symmetry.space_group_name_H-M   'P 1'
#
loop_
_entity.id
_entity.type
_entity.pdbx_description
1 polymer ?
#
loop_
_entity_poly.entity_id
_entity_poly.type
_entity_poly.pdbx_seq_one_letter_code
_entity_poly.pdbx_strand_id
1 'polypeptide(L)'
;VRLGATWLPPEIIEEFMFELFSTPRYCQWNIHVHYAQYTGEWNVEGKSYDRSNVKAHNTYGSDRVNGYKIMEETLNLRDVRIFDYIEDENGRKTAVLNKKETAIAQGKQELIKQAFADWIWSEPERREQLTKLYNEKFNSIRPREYDGSHLNFVGINPEITLRPHQVNAIAHI
;
A
#
# COMPACT_ATOMS: atom_id res chain seq x y z
N VAL A 1 -5.59 5.70 -3.84
CA VAL A 1 -4.90 4.96 -2.77
C VAL A 1 -4.66 3.55 -3.25
N ARG A 2 -3.48 3.01 -3.02
CA ARG A 2 -3.14 1.64 -3.37
C ARG A 2 -2.98 0.78 -2.13
N LEU A 3 -3.23 -0.50 -2.27
CA LEU A 3 -2.95 -1.49 -1.24
C LEU A 3 -1.43 -1.50 -0.93
N GLY A 4 -1.06 -1.52 0.36
CA GLY A 4 0.32 -1.41 0.81
C GLY A 4 0.84 0.03 0.99
N ALA A 5 -0.02 1.04 0.88
CA ALA A 5 0.37 2.41 1.23
C ALA A 5 0.64 2.50 2.74
N THR A 6 1.85 2.91 3.10
CA THR A 6 2.35 2.89 4.50
C THR A 6 1.68 3.88 5.44
N TRP A 7 0.91 4.82 4.91
CA TRP A 7 0.14 5.76 5.70
C TRP A 7 -1.22 5.22 6.15
N LEU A 8 -1.69 4.13 5.53
CA LEU A 8 -2.93 3.46 5.91
C LEU A 8 -2.77 2.76 7.25
N PRO A 9 -3.75 2.87 8.16
CA PRO A 9 -3.79 2.08 9.37
C PRO A 9 -3.91 0.57 9.06
N PRO A 10 -3.19 -0.30 9.78
CA PRO A 10 -3.32 -1.75 9.63
C PRO A 10 -4.76 -2.25 9.79
N GLU A 11 -5.54 -1.61 10.66
CA GLU A 11 -6.94 -1.95 10.95
C GLU A 11 -7.84 -1.83 9.72
N ILE A 12 -7.59 -0.83 8.86
CA ILE A 12 -8.32 -0.66 7.60
C ILE A 12 -8.00 -1.79 6.61
N ILE A 13 -6.76 -2.27 6.62
CA ILE A 13 -6.35 -3.40 5.79
C ILE A 13 -6.93 -4.71 6.31
N GLU A 14 -7.00 -4.89 7.63
CA GLU A 14 -7.67 -6.03 8.27
C GLU A 14 -9.17 -6.07 7.91
N GLU A 15 -9.85 -4.93 8.05
CA GLU A 15 -11.27 -4.80 7.69
C GLU A 15 -11.51 -5.21 6.23
N PHE A 16 -10.73 -4.65 5.31
CA PHE A 16 -10.79 -5.04 3.90
C PHE A 16 -10.56 -6.52 3.69
N MET A 17 -9.52 -7.08 4.30
CA MET A 17 -9.13 -8.48 4.16
C MET A 17 -10.23 -9.42 4.67
N PHE A 18 -10.82 -9.10 5.83
CA PHE A 18 -11.90 -9.91 6.42
C PHE A 18 -13.18 -9.85 5.59
N GLU A 19 -13.51 -8.70 5.03
CA GLU A 19 -14.65 -8.54 4.14
C GLU A 19 -14.43 -9.29 2.82
N LEU A 20 -13.26 -9.09 2.19
CA LEU A 20 -12.90 -9.73 0.92
C LEU A 20 -12.99 -11.25 0.99
N PHE A 21 -12.38 -11.83 2.00
CA PHE A 21 -12.38 -13.29 2.20
C PHE A 21 -13.62 -13.80 2.91
N SER A 22 -14.49 -12.92 3.42
CA SER A 22 -15.61 -13.27 4.32
C SER A 22 -15.14 -14.11 5.50
N THR A 23 -14.03 -13.66 6.13
CA THR A 23 -13.38 -14.37 7.23
C THR A 23 -14.34 -14.50 8.41
N PRO A 24 -14.58 -15.73 8.92
CA PRO A 24 -15.46 -15.94 10.07
C PRO A 24 -14.98 -15.18 11.30
N ARG A 25 -15.92 -14.63 12.09
CA ARG A 25 -15.58 -13.83 13.28
C ARG A 25 -14.65 -14.54 14.27
N TYR A 26 -14.81 -15.84 14.45
CA TYR A 26 -13.95 -16.62 15.36
C TYR A 26 -12.50 -16.76 14.85
N CYS A 27 -12.26 -16.62 13.54
CA CYS A 27 -10.92 -16.58 12.96
C CYS A 27 -10.28 -15.18 13.05
N GLN A 28 -11.10 -14.12 12.98
CA GLN A 28 -10.61 -12.73 12.96
C GLN A 28 -9.80 -12.38 14.22
N TRP A 29 -10.13 -12.97 15.37
CA TRP A 29 -9.39 -12.75 16.63
C TRP A 29 -7.94 -13.23 16.60
N ASN A 30 -7.57 -14.06 15.64
CA ASN A 30 -6.26 -14.68 15.55
C ASN A 30 -5.48 -14.22 14.29
N ILE A 31 -6.10 -13.44 13.44
CA ILE A 31 -5.49 -12.98 12.17
C ILE A 31 -5.29 -11.47 12.26
N HIS A 32 -4.03 -11.04 12.17
CA HIS A 32 -3.68 -9.65 12.32
C HIS A 32 -2.75 -9.18 11.20
N VAL A 33 -2.89 -7.91 10.84
CA VAL A 33 -2.00 -7.23 9.90
C VAL A 33 -1.09 -6.28 10.67
N HIS A 34 0.21 -6.40 10.48
CA HIS A 34 1.20 -5.55 11.12
C HIS A 34 2.08 -4.86 10.09
N TYR A 35 2.44 -3.61 10.36
CA TYR A 35 3.44 -2.89 9.60
C TYR A 35 4.66 -2.62 10.48
N ALA A 36 5.79 -3.21 10.11
CA ALA A 36 7.05 -3.00 10.81
C ALA A 36 7.76 -1.76 10.24
N GLN A 37 7.75 -0.66 10.99
CA GLN A 37 8.32 0.62 10.54
C GLN A 37 9.83 0.54 10.24
N TYR A 38 10.57 -0.29 10.97
CA TYR A 38 12.02 -0.41 10.80
C TYR A 38 12.41 -1.16 9.52
N THR A 39 11.67 -2.21 9.17
CA THR A 39 11.93 -3.00 7.95
C THR A 39 11.13 -2.50 6.75
N GLY A 40 10.09 -1.71 6.98
CA GLY A 40 9.17 -1.27 5.93
C GLY A 40 8.28 -2.37 5.40
N GLU A 41 8.12 -3.47 6.15
CA GLU A 41 7.39 -4.66 5.69
C GLU A 41 6.04 -4.82 6.39
N TRP A 42 5.08 -5.25 5.60
CA TRP A 42 3.78 -5.72 6.06
C TRP A 42 3.82 -7.22 6.33
N ASN A 43 3.22 -7.65 7.42
CA ASN A 43 3.08 -9.06 7.77
C ASN A 43 1.61 -9.36 8.09
N VAL A 44 1.11 -10.49 7.59
CA VAL A 44 -0.20 -11.03 7.96
C VAL A 44 0.02 -12.24 8.85
N GLU A 45 -0.26 -12.12 10.12
CA GLU A 45 -0.15 -13.20 11.10
C GLU A 45 -1.42 -14.05 11.15
N GLY A 46 -1.30 -15.27 11.66
CA GLY A 46 -2.45 -16.14 11.90
C GLY A 46 -3.13 -16.70 10.65
N LYS A 47 -2.52 -16.62 9.46
CA LYS A 47 -3.06 -17.12 8.18
C LYS A 47 -3.59 -18.57 8.23
N SER A 48 -3.07 -19.35 9.14
CA SER A 48 -3.43 -20.77 9.30
C SER A 48 -4.76 -21.01 10.05
N TYR A 49 -5.30 -20.01 10.72
CA TYR A 49 -6.56 -20.15 11.45
C TYR A 49 -7.79 -20.23 10.52
N ASP A 50 -7.67 -19.75 9.29
CA ASP A 50 -8.76 -19.76 8.29
C ASP A 50 -8.43 -20.65 7.07
N ARG A 51 -7.91 -21.85 7.33
CA ARG A 51 -7.47 -22.81 6.29
C ARG A 51 -8.60 -23.34 5.41
N SER A 52 -9.82 -23.38 5.92
CA SER A 52 -10.98 -23.91 5.20
C SER A 52 -11.75 -22.86 4.41
N ASN A 53 -11.24 -21.64 4.35
CA ASN A 53 -11.91 -20.53 3.65
C ASN A 53 -11.85 -20.68 2.13
N VAL A 54 -12.99 -20.99 1.53
CA VAL A 54 -13.12 -21.21 0.08
C VAL A 54 -12.75 -19.96 -0.71
N LYS A 55 -13.12 -18.76 -0.24
CA LYS A 55 -12.76 -17.51 -0.94
C LYS A 55 -11.25 -17.28 -0.92
N ALA A 56 -10.60 -17.51 0.22
CA ALA A 56 -9.16 -17.33 0.35
C ALA A 56 -8.37 -18.38 -0.44
N HIS A 57 -8.90 -19.59 -0.64
CA HIS A 57 -8.21 -20.64 -1.40
C HIS A 57 -8.54 -20.65 -2.89
N ASN A 58 -9.81 -20.47 -3.28
CA ASN A 58 -10.23 -20.65 -4.67
C ASN A 58 -10.45 -19.33 -5.40
N THR A 59 -11.18 -18.36 -4.77
CA THR A 59 -11.50 -17.10 -5.44
C THR A 59 -10.29 -16.19 -5.56
N TYR A 60 -9.60 -15.98 -4.45
CA TYR A 60 -8.44 -15.08 -4.33
C TYR A 60 -7.11 -15.80 -4.09
N GLY A 61 -7.12 -17.12 -4.11
CA GLY A 61 -5.98 -17.99 -4.00
C GLY A 61 -5.93 -19.02 -5.11
N SER A 62 -4.98 -19.94 -5.00
CA SER A 62 -4.82 -21.13 -5.83
C SER A 62 -4.39 -22.31 -4.96
N ASP A 63 -4.31 -23.51 -5.54
CA ASP A 63 -3.83 -24.72 -4.85
C ASP A 63 -2.40 -24.58 -4.30
N ARG A 64 -1.62 -23.66 -4.85
CA ARG A 64 -0.21 -23.44 -4.49
C ARG A 64 -0.01 -22.28 -3.51
N VAL A 65 -0.91 -21.32 -3.48
CA VAL A 65 -0.82 -20.13 -2.61
C VAL A 65 -2.20 -19.62 -2.25
N ASN A 66 -2.44 -19.38 -0.97
CA ASN A 66 -3.72 -18.84 -0.50
C ASN A 66 -3.80 -17.32 -0.61
N GLY A 67 -5.01 -16.77 -0.56
CA GLY A 67 -5.28 -15.35 -0.68
C GLY A 67 -4.59 -14.49 0.39
N TYR A 68 -4.45 -14.99 1.62
CA TYR A 68 -3.74 -14.27 2.69
C TYR A 68 -2.26 -14.07 2.36
N LYS A 69 -1.61 -15.06 1.73
CA LYS A 69 -0.22 -14.91 1.30
C LYS A 69 -0.11 -13.98 0.11
N ILE A 70 -1.04 -14.06 -0.85
CA ILE A 70 -1.09 -13.12 -1.98
C ILE A 70 -1.31 -11.69 -1.47
N MET A 71 -2.20 -11.50 -0.47
CA MET A 71 -2.41 -10.20 0.18
C MET A 71 -1.12 -9.66 0.78
N GLU A 72 -0.39 -10.47 1.54
CA GLU A 72 0.88 -10.08 2.16
C GLU A 72 1.93 -9.66 1.13
N GLU A 73 2.09 -10.42 0.05
CA GLU A 73 3.01 -10.04 -1.06
C GLU A 73 2.55 -8.73 -1.72
N THR A 74 1.24 -8.55 -1.90
CA THR A 74 0.67 -7.34 -2.48
C THR A 74 0.91 -6.11 -1.60
N LEU A 75 0.74 -6.24 -0.29
CA LEU A 75 1.03 -5.19 0.69
C LEU A 75 2.50 -4.75 0.63
N ASN A 76 3.40 -5.71 0.41
CA ASN A 76 4.84 -5.48 0.28
C ASN A 76 5.26 -5.07 -1.14
N LEU A 77 4.31 -4.84 -2.04
CA LEU A 77 4.55 -4.45 -3.44
C LEU A 77 5.42 -5.47 -4.21
N ARG A 78 5.31 -6.74 -3.84
CA ARG A 78 6.02 -7.85 -4.47
C ARG A 78 5.06 -8.62 -5.37
N ASP A 79 5.54 -9.02 -6.54
CA ASP A 79 4.80 -9.93 -7.40
C ASP A 79 4.91 -11.36 -6.87
N VAL A 80 3.77 -12.04 -6.82
CA VAL A 80 3.74 -13.44 -6.39
C VAL A 80 4.47 -14.31 -7.40
N ARG A 81 5.34 -15.19 -6.91
CA ARG A 81 6.11 -16.16 -7.72
C ARG A 81 5.96 -17.54 -7.12
N ILE A 82 5.65 -18.52 -7.96
CA ILE A 82 5.50 -19.93 -7.56
C ILE A 82 6.66 -20.73 -8.13
N PHE A 83 7.31 -21.48 -7.27
CA PHE A 83 8.46 -22.31 -7.62
C PHE A 83 8.14 -23.78 -7.41
N ASP A 84 8.59 -24.62 -8.35
CA ASP A 84 8.69 -26.07 -8.21
C ASP A 84 10.11 -26.44 -7.82
N TYR A 85 10.25 -27.46 -7.00
CA TYR A 85 11.55 -27.98 -6.59
C TYR A 85 11.82 -29.25 -7.38
N ILE A 86 12.84 -29.21 -8.24
CA ILE A 86 13.30 -30.36 -9.02
C ILE A 86 14.55 -30.90 -8.35
N GLU A 87 14.55 -32.19 -8.06
CA GLU A 87 15.70 -32.89 -7.50
C GLU A 87 16.57 -33.44 -8.63
N ASP A 88 17.87 -33.13 -8.61
CA ASP A 88 18.84 -33.63 -9.56
C ASP A 88 19.32 -35.06 -9.18
N GLU A 89 20.11 -35.70 -10.05
CA GLU A 89 20.65 -37.05 -9.83
C GLU A 89 21.51 -37.14 -8.54
N ASN A 90 21.96 -36.02 -8.00
CA ASN A 90 22.78 -35.95 -6.80
C ASN A 90 21.94 -35.59 -5.53
N GLY A 91 20.59 -35.58 -5.62
CA GLY A 91 19.70 -35.28 -4.53
C GLY A 91 19.63 -33.79 -4.16
N ARG A 92 20.13 -32.87 -5.00
CA ARG A 92 20.04 -31.42 -4.78
C ARG A 92 18.73 -30.88 -5.32
N LYS A 93 18.02 -30.15 -4.49
CA LYS A 93 16.76 -29.49 -4.85
C LYS A 93 17.04 -28.11 -5.46
N THR A 94 16.66 -27.94 -6.71
CA THR A 94 16.75 -26.66 -7.44
C THR A 94 15.36 -26.08 -7.60
N ALA A 95 15.20 -24.81 -7.22
CA ALA A 95 13.94 -24.09 -7.38
C ALA A 95 13.80 -23.60 -8.83
N VAL A 96 12.76 -24.03 -9.52
CA VAL A 96 12.44 -23.63 -10.90
C VAL A 96 11.12 -22.87 -10.91
N LEU A 97 11.07 -21.70 -11.54
CA LEU A 97 9.87 -20.89 -11.63
C LEU A 97 8.79 -21.62 -12.44
N ASN A 98 7.65 -21.89 -11.82
CA ASN A 98 6.46 -22.38 -12.50
C ASN A 98 5.70 -21.18 -13.10
N LYS A 99 5.90 -20.95 -14.40
CA LYS A 99 5.32 -19.80 -15.12
C LYS A 99 3.79 -19.83 -15.13
N LYS A 100 3.18 -21.01 -15.26
CA LYS A 100 1.72 -21.18 -15.32
C LYS A 100 1.08 -20.82 -13.96
N GLU A 101 1.56 -21.43 -12.89
CA GLU A 101 1.06 -21.19 -11.55
C GLU A 101 1.33 -19.75 -11.08
N THR A 102 2.49 -19.20 -11.47
CA THR A 102 2.80 -17.78 -11.22
C THR A 102 1.82 -16.85 -11.92
N ALA A 103 1.49 -17.08 -13.18
CA ALA A 103 0.52 -16.25 -13.92
C ALA A 103 -0.87 -16.32 -13.29
N ILE A 104 -1.31 -17.50 -12.82
CA ILE A 104 -2.57 -17.67 -12.11
C ILE A 104 -2.56 -16.86 -10.80
N ALA A 105 -1.50 -16.98 -10.00
CA ALA A 105 -1.37 -16.26 -8.73
C ALA A 105 -1.32 -14.73 -8.93
N GLN A 106 -0.61 -14.25 -9.94
CA GLN A 106 -0.59 -12.82 -10.31
C GLN A 106 -1.96 -12.32 -10.78
N GLY A 107 -2.71 -13.13 -11.52
CA GLY A 107 -4.11 -12.81 -11.85
C GLY A 107 -4.98 -12.64 -10.60
N LYS A 108 -4.80 -13.50 -9.58
CA LYS A 108 -5.49 -13.34 -8.28
C LYS A 108 -5.02 -12.09 -7.53
N GLN A 109 -3.73 -11.77 -7.62
CA GLN A 109 -3.18 -10.55 -7.05
C GLN A 109 -3.82 -9.28 -7.66
N GLU A 110 -4.02 -9.24 -8.96
CA GLU A 110 -4.71 -8.12 -9.62
C GLU A 110 -6.18 -8.01 -9.20
N LEU A 111 -6.88 -9.15 -9.03
CA LEU A 111 -8.25 -9.14 -8.50
C LEU A 111 -8.32 -8.53 -7.09
N ILE A 112 -7.37 -8.84 -6.23
CA ILE A 112 -7.30 -8.27 -4.88
C ILE A 112 -7.04 -6.75 -4.94
N LYS A 113 -6.12 -6.30 -5.79
CA LYS A 113 -5.82 -4.87 -5.98
C LYS A 113 -7.04 -4.10 -6.48
N GLN A 114 -7.75 -4.65 -7.46
CA GLN A 114 -8.97 -4.04 -7.99
C GLN A 114 -10.06 -3.97 -6.93
N ALA A 115 -10.30 -5.07 -6.22
CA ALA A 115 -11.29 -5.11 -5.15
C ALA A 115 -10.99 -4.06 -4.06
N PHE A 116 -9.71 -3.85 -3.71
CA PHE A 116 -9.31 -2.81 -2.77
C PHE A 116 -9.58 -1.40 -3.31
N ALA A 117 -9.26 -1.15 -4.58
CA ALA A 117 -9.50 0.16 -5.20
C ALA A 117 -10.97 0.55 -5.19
N ASP A 118 -11.86 -0.42 -5.42
CA ASP A 118 -13.31 -0.23 -5.40
C ASP A 118 -13.84 -0.07 -3.97
N TRP A 119 -13.30 -0.84 -3.02
CA TRP A 119 -13.76 -0.88 -1.63
C TRP A 119 -13.34 0.34 -0.82
N ILE A 120 -12.11 0.84 -0.96
CA ILE A 120 -11.50 1.83 -0.05
C ILE A 120 -12.32 3.13 0.06
N TRP A 121 -13.00 3.52 -1.03
CA TRP A 121 -13.79 4.73 -1.11
C TRP A 121 -15.31 4.50 -1.13
N SER A 122 -15.77 3.26 -1.04
CA SER A 122 -17.19 2.93 -1.16
C SER A 122 -18.01 3.48 0.00
N GLU A 123 -17.45 3.47 1.23
CA GLU A 123 -18.12 3.92 2.44
C GLU A 123 -17.82 5.40 2.76
N PRO A 124 -18.86 6.24 2.97
CA PRO A 124 -18.66 7.67 3.26
C PRO A 124 -17.85 7.93 4.53
N GLU A 125 -18.12 7.19 5.61
CA GLU A 125 -17.43 7.37 6.90
C GLU A 125 -15.93 7.04 6.79
N ARG A 126 -15.60 5.93 6.17
CA ARG A 126 -14.20 5.52 5.91
C ARG A 126 -13.49 6.54 5.03
N ARG A 127 -14.16 7.05 3.99
CA ARG A 127 -13.63 8.09 3.11
C ARG A 127 -13.30 9.37 3.87
N GLU A 128 -14.19 9.81 4.76
CA GLU A 128 -13.97 11.01 5.57
C GLU A 128 -12.78 10.82 6.53
N GLN A 129 -12.73 9.70 7.24
CA GLN A 129 -11.63 9.35 8.15
C GLN A 129 -10.27 9.33 7.43
N LEU A 130 -10.20 8.66 6.28
CA LEU A 130 -8.96 8.55 5.50
C LEU A 130 -8.55 9.90 4.90
N THR A 131 -9.50 10.71 4.46
CA THR A 131 -9.21 12.07 3.96
C THR A 131 -8.64 12.94 5.07
N LYS A 132 -9.23 12.90 6.26
CA LYS A 132 -8.73 13.63 7.44
C LYS A 132 -7.31 13.18 7.79
N LEU A 133 -7.09 11.87 7.91
CA LEU A 133 -5.78 11.29 8.23
C LEU A 133 -4.71 11.68 7.19
N TYR A 134 -5.06 11.64 5.91
CA TYR A 134 -4.15 12.04 4.83
C TYR A 134 -3.78 13.52 4.93
N ASN A 135 -4.77 14.38 5.15
CA ASN A 135 -4.54 15.82 5.30
C ASN A 135 -3.69 16.15 6.52
N GLU A 136 -3.90 15.47 7.64
CA GLU A 136 -3.10 15.65 8.85
C GLU A 136 -1.62 15.24 8.62
N LYS A 137 -1.39 14.14 7.90
CA LYS A 137 -0.03 13.64 7.66
C LYS A 137 0.73 14.40 6.57
N PHE A 138 0.06 14.83 5.51
CA PHE A 138 0.75 15.34 4.32
C PHE A 138 0.41 16.78 3.94
N ASN A 139 -0.76 17.29 4.36
CA ASN A 139 -1.22 18.64 4.02
C ASN A 139 -1.22 19.60 5.22
N SER A 140 -0.76 19.18 6.39
CA SER A 140 -0.68 20.02 7.60
C SER A 140 0.46 21.04 7.54
N ILE A 141 1.46 20.81 6.70
CA ILE A 141 2.59 21.71 6.52
C ILE A 141 2.23 22.71 5.42
N ARG A 142 1.96 23.96 5.79
CA ARG A 142 1.93 25.07 4.83
C ARG A 142 3.36 25.48 4.53
N PRO A 143 3.80 25.47 3.24
CA PRO A 143 5.04 26.13 2.85
C PRO A 143 4.97 27.58 3.34
N ARG A 144 6.08 28.10 3.88
CA ARG A 144 6.16 29.52 4.18
C ARG A 144 6.00 30.29 2.87
N GLU A 145 4.96 31.13 2.80
CA GLU A 145 4.83 32.11 1.72
C GLU A 145 5.65 33.32 2.10
N TYR A 146 6.61 33.63 1.29
CA TYR A 146 7.44 34.83 1.46
C TYR A 146 6.83 35.92 0.63
N ASP A 147 6.27 36.93 1.28
CA ASP A 147 5.78 38.15 0.63
C ASP A 147 6.86 39.22 0.71
N GLY A 148 7.47 39.52 -0.42
CA GLY A 148 8.48 40.57 -0.57
C GLY A 148 7.91 41.95 -0.86
N SER A 149 6.59 42.15 -0.82
CA SER A 149 5.94 43.42 -1.19
C SER A 149 6.38 44.62 -0.31
N HIS A 150 6.86 44.32 0.91
CA HIS A 150 7.37 45.33 1.87
C HIS A 150 8.84 45.73 1.58
N LEU A 151 9.54 45.03 0.69
CA LEU A 151 10.96 45.28 0.41
C LEU A 151 11.14 46.51 -0.46
N ASN A 152 12.06 47.38 -0.05
CA ASN A 152 12.41 48.54 -0.78
C ASN A 152 13.85 48.35 -1.33
N PHE A 153 14.01 48.32 -2.62
CA PHE A 153 15.30 48.02 -3.29
C PHE A 153 16.06 49.30 -3.58
N VAL A 154 16.85 49.76 -2.62
CA VAL A 154 17.69 50.93 -2.75
C VAL A 154 18.93 50.58 -3.58
N GLY A 155 19.17 51.28 -4.68
CA GLY A 155 20.36 51.09 -5.53
C GLY A 155 20.16 50.16 -6.76
N ILE A 156 18.94 49.69 -7.00
CA ILE A 156 18.61 49.03 -8.28
C ILE A 156 18.43 50.08 -9.37
N ASN A 157 18.88 49.77 -10.59
CA ASN A 157 18.61 50.61 -11.76
C ASN A 157 17.11 50.87 -11.92
N PRO A 158 16.65 52.13 -11.98
CA PRO A 158 15.24 52.50 -12.09
C PRO A 158 14.50 51.89 -13.30
N GLU A 159 15.23 51.50 -14.33
CA GLU A 159 14.67 50.89 -15.53
C GLU A 159 14.32 49.40 -15.34
N ILE A 160 14.77 48.78 -14.23
CA ILE A 160 14.53 47.38 -13.94
C ILE A 160 13.38 47.25 -12.94
N THR A 161 12.29 46.67 -13.42
CA THR A 161 11.16 46.28 -12.53
C THR A 161 11.23 44.78 -12.22
N LEU A 162 11.42 44.45 -10.96
CA LEU A 162 11.41 43.05 -10.50
C LEU A 162 10.00 42.45 -10.59
N ARG A 163 9.92 41.22 -11.08
CA ARG A 163 8.65 40.46 -11.07
C ARG A 163 8.31 40.02 -9.67
N PRO A 164 7.01 39.77 -9.32
CA PRO A 164 6.61 39.39 -7.98
C PRO A 164 7.38 38.17 -7.42
N HIS A 165 7.60 37.13 -8.23
CA HIS A 165 8.36 35.96 -7.78
C HIS A 165 9.85 36.26 -7.49
N GLN A 166 10.45 37.24 -8.12
CA GLN A 166 11.83 37.70 -7.86
C GLN A 166 11.89 38.47 -6.52
N VAL A 167 10.90 39.33 -6.27
CA VAL A 167 10.76 40.07 -5.02
C VAL A 167 10.55 39.09 -3.85
N ASN A 168 9.68 38.10 -4.02
CA ASN A 168 9.43 37.08 -3.02
C ASN A 168 10.66 36.18 -2.78
N ALA A 169 11.44 35.86 -3.82
CA ALA A 169 12.69 35.11 -3.68
C ALA A 169 13.74 35.86 -2.85
N ILE A 170 13.82 37.19 -2.99
CA ILE A 170 14.72 38.05 -2.18
C ILE A 170 14.26 38.06 -0.70
N ALA A 171 12.95 38.07 -0.46
CA ALA A 171 12.40 38.00 0.90
C ALA A 171 12.68 36.66 1.61
N HIS A 172 13.05 35.62 0.85
CA HIS A 172 13.37 34.32 1.38
C HIS A 172 14.82 34.21 1.93
N ILE A 173 15.71 35.10 1.50
CA ILE A 173 17.12 35.13 1.91
C ILE A 173 17.30 35.85 3.25
#